data_a9b2c4aeb29cb622aabb75d1b0675ad6
#
_entry.id   a9b2c4aeb29cb622aabb75d1b0675ad6
#
_cell.length_a   1.000
_cell.length_b   1.000
_cell.length_c   1.000
_cell.angle_alpha   90.00
_cell.angle_beta   90.00
_cell.angle_gamma   90.00
#
_symmetry.space_group_name_H-M   'P 1'
#
loop_
_entity.id
_entity.type
_entity.pdbx_description
1 polymer ?
#
loop_
_entity_poly.entity_id
_entity_poly.type
_entity_poly.pdbx_seq_one_letter_code
_entity_poly.pdbx_strand_id
1 'polypeptide(L)'
;NFDKAISHEYRAYFDALDFLTISIRERIHHELEYFSYEQIVSVFPDYTELKAKLSEFPQIIANLRIKKDIGSVDRLELVKEYAEVGDYLLEIYQVICKKVLPLLVDEQN
;
A
#
# COMPACT_ATOMS: atom_id res chain seq x y z
N ASN A 1 5.51 -32.85 7.27
CA ASN A 1 4.44 -32.59 8.20
C ASN A 1 3.51 -31.52 7.66
N PHE A 2 2.22 -31.81 7.62
CA PHE A 2 1.19 -30.97 6.98
C PHE A 2 1.14 -29.59 7.60
N ASP A 3 1.15 -29.51 8.92
CA ASP A 3 1.07 -28.21 9.63
C ASP A 3 2.27 -27.33 9.35
N LYS A 4 3.45 -27.89 9.25
CA LYS A 4 4.66 -27.14 8.91
C LYS A 4 4.61 -26.62 7.48
N ALA A 5 4.11 -27.42 6.55
CA ALA A 5 3.95 -27.01 5.15
C ALA A 5 3.01 -25.82 5.02
N ILE A 6 1.85 -25.87 5.71
CA ILE A 6 0.89 -24.75 5.72
C ILE A 6 1.53 -23.51 6.34
N SER A 7 2.27 -23.66 7.44
CA SER A 7 2.94 -22.53 8.10
C SER A 7 3.95 -21.87 7.17
N HIS A 8 4.69 -22.64 6.39
CA HIS A 8 5.65 -22.09 5.42
C HIS A 8 4.95 -21.34 4.29
N GLU A 9 3.83 -21.87 3.80
CA GLU A 9 3.05 -21.22 2.76
C GLU A 9 2.51 -19.86 3.22
N TYR A 10 1.98 -19.79 4.44
CA TYR A 10 1.50 -18.53 5.01
C TYR A 10 2.63 -17.53 5.19
N ARG A 11 3.78 -17.97 5.66
CA ARG A 11 4.93 -17.09 5.83
C ARG A 11 5.38 -16.51 4.49
N ALA A 12 5.48 -17.35 3.46
CA ALA A 12 5.86 -16.90 2.13
C ALA A 12 4.85 -15.89 1.58
N TYR A 13 3.56 -16.13 1.82
CA TYR A 13 2.50 -15.24 1.39
C TYR A 13 2.61 -13.87 2.07
N PHE A 14 2.81 -13.85 3.39
CA PHE A 14 2.97 -12.61 4.14
C PHE A 14 4.20 -11.84 3.69
N ASP A 15 5.31 -12.54 3.47
CA ASP A 15 6.55 -11.91 3.00
C ASP A 15 6.34 -11.28 1.62
N ALA A 16 5.63 -11.95 0.73
CA ALA A 16 5.30 -11.43 -0.59
C ALA A 16 4.40 -10.19 -0.49
N LEU A 17 3.40 -10.21 0.39
CA LEU A 17 2.52 -9.06 0.60
C LEU A 17 3.26 -7.88 1.22
N ASP A 18 4.14 -8.12 2.19
CA ASP A 18 4.99 -7.07 2.78
C ASP A 18 5.82 -6.40 1.69
N PHE A 19 6.46 -7.21 0.86
CA PHE A 19 7.27 -6.69 -0.25
C PHE A 19 6.43 -5.87 -1.21
N LEU A 20 5.26 -6.38 -1.57
CA LEU A 20 4.35 -5.71 -2.51
C LEU A 20 3.88 -4.36 -1.96
N THR A 21 3.44 -4.32 -0.69
CA THR A 21 2.95 -3.09 -0.08
C THR A 21 4.05 -2.04 0.04
N ILE A 22 5.26 -2.44 0.42
CA ILE A 22 6.41 -1.53 0.50
C ILE A 22 6.75 -1.01 -0.90
N SER A 23 6.78 -1.89 -1.90
CA SER A 23 7.11 -1.53 -3.28
C SER A 23 6.11 -0.54 -3.86
N ILE A 24 4.81 -0.75 -3.63
CA ILE A 24 3.77 0.16 -4.10
C ILE A 24 3.93 1.54 -3.46
N ARG A 25 4.16 1.59 -2.14
CA ARG A 25 4.36 2.86 -1.43
C ARG A 25 5.56 3.62 -1.96
N GLU A 26 6.67 2.93 -2.17
CA GLU A 26 7.88 3.54 -2.73
C GLU A 26 7.63 4.05 -4.15
N ARG A 27 6.87 3.29 -4.94
CA ARG A 27 6.52 3.67 -6.31
C ARG A 27 5.66 4.93 -6.33
N ILE A 28 4.65 5.00 -5.46
CA ILE A 28 3.80 6.18 -5.33
C ILE A 28 4.65 7.40 -4.98
N HIS A 29 5.53 7.26 -3.99
CA HIS A 29 6.41 8.34 -3.57
C HIS A 29 7.31 8.79 -4.72
N HIS A 30 7.90 7.85 -5.44
CA HIS A 30 8.80 8.13 -6.58
C HIS A 30 8.07 8.86 -7.70
N GLU A 31 6.85 8.43 -8.05
CA GLU A 31 6.08 9.03 -9.13
C GLU A 31 5.71 10.49 -8.83
N LEU A 32 5.54 10.84 -7.56
CA LEU A 32 5.09 12.17 -7.16
C LEU A 32 6.21 13.09 -6.66
N GLU A 33 7.45 12.58 -6.53
CA GLU A 33 8.54 13.34 -5.90
C GLU A 33 8.93 14.61 -6.64
N TYR A 34 8.69 14.66 -7.96
CA TYR A 34 9.04 15.83 -8.78
C TYR A 34 8.01 16.95 -8.73
N PHE A 35 6.91 16.74 -8.01
CA PHE A 35 5.81 17.71 -7.94
C PHE A 35 5.66 18.21 -6.51
N SER A 36 5.37 19.50 -6.36
CA SER A 36 5.09 20.04 -5.03
C SER A 36 3.68 19.63 -4.58
N TYR A 37 3.45 19.69 -3.27
CA TYR A 37 2.15 19.42 -2.70
C TYR A 37 1.07 20.32 -3.34
N GLU A 38 1.38 21.61 -3.48
CA GLU A 38 0.46 22.57 -4.08
C GLU A 38 0.12 22.22 -5.53
N GLN A 39 1.11 21.78 -6.31
CA GLN A 39 0.87 21.36 -7.69
C GLN A 39 -0.08 20.17 -7.75
N ILE A 40 0.15 19.16 -6.90
CA ILE A 40 -0.69 17.96 -6.88
C ILE A 40 -2.13 18.32 -6.47
N VAL A 41 -2.29 19.11 -5.41
CA VAL A 41 -3.61 19.49 -4.91
C VAL A 41 -4.36 20.35 -5.95
N SER A 42 -3.65 21.18 -6.72
CA SER A 42 -4.28 22.03 -7.72
C SER A 42 -4.98 21.22 -8.81
N VAL A 43 -4.41 20.07 -9.21
CA VAL A 43 -5.03 19.21 -10.23
C VAL A 43 -5.88 18.09 -9.62
N PHE A 44 -5.64 17.73 -8.37
CA PHE A 44 -6.35 16.66 -7.69
C PHE A 44 -6.61 17.07 -6.23
N PRO A 45 -7.69 17.80 -5.97
CA PRO A 45 -7.97 18.31 -4.60
C PRO A 45 -8.09 17.22 -3.54
N ASP A 46 -8.54 16.02 -3.90
CA ASP A 46 -8.69 14.92 -2.98
C ASP A 46 -7.34 14.33 -2.50
N TYR A 47 -6.23 14.84 -3.04
CA TYR A 47 -4.90 14.37 -2.66
C TYR A 47 -4.61 14.55 -1.18
N THR A 48 -5.16 15.58 -0.55
CA THR A 48 -4.99 15.81 0.89
C THR A 48 -5.47 14.61 1.70
N GLU A 49 -6.67 14.10 1.37
CA GLU A 49 -7.21 12.91 2.01
C GLU A 49 -6.40 11.67 1.68
N LEU A 50 -6.02 11.54 0.42
CA LEU A 50 -5.21 10.42 -0.06
C LEU A 50 -3.87 10.36 0.67
N LYS A 51 -3.21 11.50 0.82
CA LYS A 51 -1.93 11.60 1.52
C LYS A 51 -2.06 11.21 2.99
N ALA A 52 -3.15 11.66 3.64
CA ALA A 52 -3.41 11.30 5.03
C ALA A 52 -3.56 9.78 5.16
N LYS A 53 -4.31 9.14 4.26
CA LYS A 53 -4.47 7.69 4.26
C LYS A 53 -3.15 6.97 4.02
N LEU A 54 -2.35 7.45 3.05
CA LEU A 54 -1.04 6.87 2.77
C LEU A 54 -0.12 6.92 3.98
N SER A 55 -0.19 7.99 4.78
CA SER A 55 0.65 8.13 5.96
C SER A 55 0.28 7.15 7.08
N GLU A 56 -0.91 6.58 7.05
CA GLU A 56 -1.36 5.60 8.03
C GLU A 56 -0.87 4.18 7.72
N PHE A 57 -0.54 3.88 6.46
CA PHE A 57 -0.17 2.52 6.05
C PHE A 57 1.03 1.93 6.80
N PRO A 58 2.11 2.68 7.08
CA PRO A 58 3.21 2.11 7.85
C PRO A 58 2.78 1.53 9.19
N GLN A 59 1.88 2.23 9.89
CA GLN A 59 1.37 1.77 11.18
C GLN A 59 0.46 0.57 11.01
N ILE A 60 -0.39 0.57 9.99
CA ILE A 60 -1.28 -0.56 9.69
C ILE A 60 -0.45 -1.81 9.41
N ILE A 61 0.56 -1.70 8.57
CA ILE A 61 1.44 -2.82 8.23
C ILE A 61 2.21 -3.31 9.47
N ALA A 62 2.71 -2.39 10.29
CA ALA A 62 3.42 -2.75 11.51
C ALA A 62 2.51 -3.53 12.46
N ASN A 63 1.27 -3.10 12.62
CA ASN A 63 0.30 -3.80 13.47
C ASN A 63 -0.01 -5.19 12.95
N LEU A 64 -0.14 -5.34 11.63
CA LEU A 64 -0.36 -6.65 11.01
C LEU A 64 0.83 -7.59 11.21
N ARG A 65 2.06 -7.07 11.13
CA ARG A 65 3.26 -7.85 11.40
C ARG A 65 3.31 -8.34 12.85
N ILE A 66 2.92 -7.49 13.80
CA ILE A 66 2.86 -7.88 15.20
C ILE A 66 1.86 -9.01 15.39
N LYS A 67 0.67 -8.92 14.79
CA LYS A 67 -0.35 -9.96 14.85
C LYS A 67 0.18 -11.28 14.29
N LYS A 68 0.88 -11.21 13.16
CA LYS A 68 1.48 -12.38 12.53
C LYS A 68 2.49 -13.06 13.46
N ASP A 69 3.37 -12.27 14.06
CA ASP A 69 4.45 -12.78 14.91
C ASP A 69 3.93 -13.40 16.20
N ILE A 70 2.89 -12.81 16.79
CA ILE A 70 2.27 -13.35 18.01
C ILE A 70 1.60 -14.70 17.75
N GLY A 71 1.03 -14.88 16.54
CA GLY A 71 0.42 -16.14 16.15
C GLY A 71 -0.87 -16.49 16.86
N SER A 72 -1.47 -15.53 17.57
CA SER A 72 -2.71 -15.74 18.34
C SER A 72 -3.96 -15.43 17.52
N VAL A 73 -3.82 -14.94 16.31
CA VAL A 73 -4.90 -14.55 15.42
C VAL A 73 -5.11 -15.63 14.37
N ASP A 74 -6.36 -15.80 13.92
CA ASP A 74 -6.70 -16.68 12.81
C ASP A 74 -5.90 -16.25 11.58
N ARG A 75 -5.09 -17.15 11.04
CA ARG A 75 -4.22 -16.88 9.90
C ARG A 75 -5.00 -16.50 8.65
N LEU A 76 -6.14 -17.13 8.42
CA LEU A 76 -6.97 -16.82 7.26
C LEU A 76 -7.49 -15.39 7.34
N GLU A 77 -7.94 -14.97 8.52
CA GLU A 77 -8.41 -13.61 8.75
C GLU A 77 -7.28 -12.60 8.52
N LEU A 78 -6.10 -12.92 9.01
CA LEU A 78 -4.93 -12.07 8.86
C LEU A 78 -4.51 -11.93 7.39
N VAL A 79 -4.56 -13.03 6.64
CA VAL A 79 -4.28 -13.01 5.19
C VAL A 79 -5.26 -12.09 4.47
N LYS A 80 -6.54 -12.14 4.84
CA LYS A 80 -7.55 -11.25 4.25
C LYS A 80 -7.25 -9.79 4.54
N GLU A 81 -6.86 -9.46 5.77
CA GLU A 81 -6.51 -8.08 6.13
C GLU A 81 -5.32 -7.58 5.31
N TYR A 82 -4.27 -8.39 5.18
CA TYR A 82 -3.11 -8.06 4.36
C TYR A 82 -3.50 -7.83 2.90
N ALA A 83 -4.32 -8.72 2.36
CA ALA A 83 -4.75 -8.63 0.97
C ALA A 83 -5.55 -7.34 0.73
N GLU A 84 -6.43 -6.98 1.66
CA GLU A 84 -7.22 -5.74 1.56
C GLU A 84 -6.33 -4.51 1.55
N VAL A 85 -5.29 -4.48 2.41
CA VAL A 85 -4.33 -3.37 2.44
C VAL A 85 -3.59 -3.26 1.10
N GLY A 86 -3.12 -4.39 0.57
CA GLY A 86 -2.44 -4.43 -0.71
C GLY A 86 -3.32 -3.98 -1.87
N ASP A 87 -4.57 -4.46 -1.91
CA ASP A 87 -5.53 -4.08 -2.94
C ASP A 87 -5.84 -2.58 -2.88
N TYR A 88 -5.99 -2.04 -1.67
CA TYR A 88 -6.27 -0.62 -1.49
C TYR A 88 -5.09 0.25 -1.98
N LEU A 89 -3.86 -0.14 -1.63
CA LEU A 89 -2.68 0.56 -2.12
C LEU A 89 -2.57 0.50 -3.64
N LEU A 90 -2.91 -0.63 -4.23
CA LEU A 90 -2.89 -0.79 -5.68
C LEU A 90 -3.91 0.12 -6.35
N GLU A 91 -5.11 0.24 -5.77
CA GLU A 91 -6.13 1.18 -6.26
C GLU A 91 -5.62 2.62 -6.24
N ILE A 92 -5.00 3.02 -5.12
CA ILE A 92 -4.42 4.36 -4.99
C ILE A 92 -3.37 4.59 -6.06
N TYR A 93 -2.48 3.62 -6.26
CA TYR A 93 -1.44 3.70 -7.28
C TYR A 93 -2.04 3.87 -8.68
N GLN A 94 -3.09 3.11 -9.00
CA GLN A 94 -3.76 3.21 -10.28
C GLN A 94 -4.40 4.57 -10.50
N VAL A 95 -5.02 5.13 -9.47
CA VAL A 95 -5.60 6.49 -9.54
C VAL A 95 -4.50 7.52 -9.83
N ILE A 96 -3.37 7.43 -9.14
CA ILE A 96 -2.26 8.33 -9.34
C ILE A 96 -1.74 8.22 -10.78
N CYS A 97 -1.52 7.02 -11.27
CA CYS A 97 -0.95 6.81 -12.61
C CYS A 97 -1.92 7.20 -13.72
N LYS A 98 -3.22 6.93 -13.56
CA LYS A 98 -4.19 7.13 -14.63
C LYS A 98 -4.86 8.50 -14.61
N LYS A 99 -4.99 9.12 -13.44
CA LYS A 99 -5.70 10.39 -13.31
C LYS A 99 -4.80 11.55 -12.91
N VAL A 100 -3.98 11.36 -11.89
CA VAL A 100 -3.20 12.47 -11.32
C VAL A 100 -1.99 12.80 -12.18
N LEU A 101 -1.18 11.80 -12.52
CA LEU A 101 0.04 12.05 -13.31
C LEU A 101 -0.23 12.67 -14.68
N PRO A 102 -1.23 12.20 -15.47
CA PRO A 102 -1.52 12.86 -16.74
C PRO A 102 -1.90 14.34 -16.60
N LEU A 103 -2.66 14.68 -15.56
CA LEU A 103 -3.03 16.08 -15.29
C LEU A 103 -1.82 16.92 -14.90
N LEU A 104 -0.90 16.37 -14.12
CA LEU A 104 0.33 17.06 -13.72
C LEU A 104 1.24 17.30 -14.92
N VAL A 105 1.39 16.31 -15.77
CA VAL A 105 2.22 16.43 -16.98
C VAL A 105 1.63 17.48 -17.94
N ASP A 106 0.31 17.44 -18.14
CA ASP A 106 -0.38 18.42 -19.02
C ASP A 106 -0.21 19.84 -18.52
N GLU A 107 -0.27 20.06 -17.20
CA GLU A 107 -0.12 21.38 -16.62
C GLU A 107 1.29 21.94 -16.80
N GLN A 108 2.31 21.09 -16.85
CA GLN A 108 3.68 21.51 -17.06
C GLN A 108 3.97 21.91 -18.53
N ASN A 109 3.16 21.42 -19.45
CA ASN A 109 3.30 21.74 -20.88
C ASN A 109 2.42 22.92 -21.25
#